data_4f5a9eb34c34789ba45bb591b3922321
#
_entry.id   4f5a9eb34c34789ba45bb591b3922321
#
_cell.length_a   1.000
_cell.length_b   1.000
_cell.length_c   1.000
_cell.angle_alpha   90.00
_cell.angle_beta   90.00
_cell.angle_gamma   90.00
#
_symmetry.space_group_name_H-M   'P 1'
#
loop_
_entity.id
_entity.type
_entity.pdbx_description
1 polymer ?
#
loop_
_entity_poly.entity_id
_entity_poly.type
_entity_poly.pdbx_seq_one_letter_code
_entity_poly.pdbx_strand_id
1 'polypeptide(L)'
;MDRLVTFYQQHIEENQSRVATILARENLDALVIHSGQAKRQFLDDMDYPFKVNPLFKAWLPVTDNPNCWLIVNGTDKPKLIFYRPKDFWHKVPDEPQDFWTDYFDIELLEKANEVEELLPYDKDRIAYLGEQLEVAKALGFEQINPEPVLNFLHFYRAYKTDYEQVCLREANRLAVAGHRAAKAAFYAGASEFDIQIAFLQATSHCESEVPYGNIVALNRNAAILHYQHFERLAPKETHRHSFLIDAGASFNGYAAGITRTYSYKTDEFAQLIDAMNTMQIDLGNGLKPGINYGDLHLQC
;
A
#
# COMPACT_ATOMS: atom_id res chain seq x y z
N MET A 1 10.60 14.16 -9.82
CA MET A 1 9.98 13.63 -11.04
C MET A 1 10.99 12.89 -11.91
N ASP A 2 12.16 13.48 -12.22
CA ASP A 2 13.16 12.85 -13.12
C ASP A 2 13.60 11.42 -12.74
N ARG A 3 13.79 11.15 -11.44
CA ARG A 3 14.20 9.82 -10.97
C ARG A 3 13.13 8.75 -11.12
N LEU A 4 11.86 9.08 -10.97
CA LEU A 4 10.75 8.12 -11.18
C LEU A 4 10.74 7.65 -12.63
N VAL A 5 10.78 8.59 -13.57
CA VAL A 5 10.81 8.30 -15.00
C VAL A 5 12.04 7.47 -15.37
N THR A 6 13.22 7.86 -14.87
CA THR A 6 14.50 7.20 -15.17
C THR A 6 14.52 5.73 -14.78
N PHE A 7 13.92 5.36 -13.61
CA PHE A 7 13.97 3.99 -13.10
C PHE A 7 12.75 3.14 -13.48
N TYR A 8 11.73 3.75 -14.09
CA TYR A 8 10.49 3.02 -14.34
C TYR A 8 10.63 1.94 -15.43
N GLN A 9 11.40 2.19 -16.48
CA GLN A 9 11.67 1.19 -17.50
C GLN A 9 12.27 -0.08 -16.89
N GLN A 10 13.35 0.07 -16.10
CA GLN A 10 13.98 -1.07 -15.44
C GLN A 10 13.02 -1.80 -14.48
N HIS A 11 12.12 -1.06 -13.83
CA HIS A 11 11.10 -1.64 -12.96
C HIS A 11 10.13 -2.55 -13.75
N ILE A 12 9.66 -2.10 -14.91
CA ILE A 12 8.81 -2.92 -15.79
C ILE A 12 9.56 -4.14 -16.31
N GLU A 13 10.81 -3.98 -16.77
CA GLU A 13 11.65 -5.07 -17.24
C GLU A 13 11.88 -6.13 -16.15
N GLU A 14 12.15 -5.72 -14.91
CA GLU A 14 12.29 -6.62 -13.77
C GLU A 14 10.98 -7.37 -13.47
N ASN A 15 9.83 -6.69 -13.46
CA ASN A 15 8.54 -7.32 -13.26
C ASN A 15 8.19 -8.31 -14.39
N GLN A 16 8.50 -7.98 -15.64
CA GLN A 16 8.36 -8.88 -16.77
C GLN A 16 9.23 -10.12 -16.60
N SER A 17 10.49 -9.96 -16.21
CA SER A 17 11.41 -11.08 -15.96
C SER A 17 10.89 -12.03 -14.86
N ARG A 18 10.35 -11.48 -13.77
CA ARG A 18 9.73 -12.27 -12.71
C ARG A 18 8.51 -13.04 -13.22
N VAL A 19 7.67 -12.38 -14.02
CA VAL A 19 6.51 -13.04 -14.63
C VAL A 19 6.93 -14.13 -15.60
N ALA A 20 7.87 -13.90 -16.51
CA ALA A 20 8.37 -14.91 -17.41
C ALA A 20 8.88 -16.17 -16.66
N THR A 21 9.59 -15.94 -15.55
CA THR A 21 10.10 -17.02 -14.69
C THR A 21 8.99 -17.87 -14.10
N ILE A 22 7.97 -17.25 -13.51
CA ILE A 22 6.89 -18.01 -12.86
C ILE A 22 5.96 -18.67 -13.87
N LEU A 23 5.69 -18.04 -14.99
CA LEU A 23 4.89 -18.64 -16.08
C LEU A 23 5.54 -19.90 -16.62
N ALA A 24 6.84 -19.87 -16.90
CA ALA A 24 7.59 -21.04 -17.35
C ALA A 24 7.57 -22.17 -16.33
N ARG A 25 7.70 -21.85 -15.03
CA ARG A 25 7.70 -22.83 -13.95
C ARG A 25 6.34 -23.51 -13.76
N GLU A 26 5.25 -22.76 -13.84
CA GLU A 26 3.89 -23.24 -13.60
C GLU A 26 3.15 -23.64 -14.90
N ASN A 27 3.84 -23.63 -16.05
CA ASN A 27 3.27 -23.93 -17.37
C ASN A 27 2.04 -23.06 -17.71
N LEU A 28 2.16 -21.75 -17.46
CA LEU A 28 1.16 -20.74 -17.75
C LEU A 28 1.59 -19.87 -18.93
N ASP A 29 0.63 -19.27 -19.64
CA ASP A 29 0.89 -18.36 -20.77
C ASP A 29 0.83 -16.89 -20.35
N ALA A 30 -0.01 -16.56 -19.37
CA ALA A 30 -0.15 -15.18 -18.86
C ALA A 30 -0.71 -15.12 -17.45
N LEU A 31 -0.56 -13.96 -16.82
CA LEU A 31 -1.29 -13.54 -15.63
C LEU A 31 -2.28 -12.44 -16.00
N VAL A 32 -3.48 -12.53 -15.48
CA VAL A 32 -4.50 -11.47 -15.51
C VAL A 32 -4.69 -10.96 -14.09
N ILE A 33 -4.28 -9.73 -13.84
CA ILE A 33 -4.29 -9.11 -12.51
C ILE A 33 -5.42 -8.07 -12.46
N HIS A 34 -6.40 -8.30 -11.61
CA HIS A 34 -7.53 -7.39 -11.44
C HIS A 34 -7.27 -6.37 -10.34
N SER A 35 -7.55 -5.09 -10.58
CA SER A 35 -7.33 -4.04 -9.58
C SER A 35 -8.23 -4.17 -8.35
N GLY A 36 -9.35 -4.86 -8.47
CA GLY A 36 -10.41 -5.00 -7.48
C GLY A 36 -11.68 -4.26 -7.88
N GLN A 37 -12.71 -4.38 -7.04
CA GLN A 37 -13.99 -3.69 -7.24
C GLN A 37 -14.37 -2.87 -6.01
N ALA A 38 -15.04 -1.75 -6.22
CA ALA A 38 -15.72 -1.05 -5.14
C ALA A 38 -16.86 -1.93 -4.59
N LYS A 39 -17.04 -1.93 -3.28
CA LYS A 39 -18.08 -2.71 -2.59
C LYS A 39 -19.09 -1.77 -1.96
N ARG A 40 -20.33 -1.86 -2.43
CA ARG A 40 -21.46 -1.12 -1.86
C ARG A 40 -21.72 -1.54 -0.40
N GLN A 41 -21.99 -0.57 0.46
CA GLN A 41 -22.45 -0.83 1.83
C GLN A 41 -23.87 -1.41 1.80
N PHE A 42 -24.21 -2.20 2.83
CA PHE A 42 -25.51 -2.87 2.91
C PHE A 42 -26.64 -1.84 3.08
N LEU A 43 -27.59 -1.85 2.17
CA LEU A 43 -28.75 -0.93 2.13
C LEU A 43 -28.37 0.56 2.08
N ASP A 44 -27.22 0.90 1.50
CA ASP A 44 -26.71 2.25 1.38
C ASP A 44 -26.31 2.57 -0.06
N ASP A 45 -26.17 3.84 -0.40
CA ASP A 45 -25.65 4.32 -1.68
C ASP A 45 -24.15 4.67 -1.63
N MET A 46 -23.52 4.56 -0.46
CA MET A 46 -22.07 4.68 -0.26
C MET A 46 -21.33 3.36 -0.49
N ASP A 47 -20.12 3.47 -0.98
CA ASP A 47 -19.17 2.34 -1.06
C ASP A 47 -18.24 2.32 0.16
N TYR A 48 -17.73 1.13 0.52
CA TYR A 48 -16.57 1.01 1.39
C TYR A 48 -15.34 1.63 0.72
N PRO A 49 -14.37 2.17 1.49
CA PRO A 49 -13.12 2.65 0.91
C PRO A 49 -12.44 1.58 0.04
N PHE A 50 -12.21 1.93 -1.22
CA PHE A 50 -11.53 1.03 -2.17
C PHE A 50 -10.04 0.93 -1.83
N LYS A 51 -9.50 -0.29 -1.89
CA LYS A 51 -8.07 -0.56 -1.82
C LYS A 51 -7.67 -1.42 -3.00
N VAL A 52 -6.79 -0.89 -3.82
CA VAL A 52 -6.31 -1.58 -5.01
C VAL A 52 -5.51 -2.84 -4.67
N ASN A 53 -5.64 -3.87 -5.51
CA ASN A 53 -4.86 -5.10 -5.42
C ASN A 53 -3.35 -4.79 -5.37
N PRO A 54 -2.61 -5.27 -4.36
CA PRO A 54 -1.18 -4.99 -4.23
C PRO A 54 -0.33 -5.54 -5.38
N LEU A 55 -0.77 -6.59 -6.07
CA LEU A 55 -0.09 -7.12 -7.25
C LEU A 55 -0.32 -6.23 -8.48
N PHE A 56 -1.46 -5.55 -8.57
CA PHE A 56 -1.76 -4.59 -9.64
C PHE A 56 -0.93 -3.31 -9.48
N LYS A 57 -0.97 -2.69 -8.28
CA LYS A 57 -0.23 -1.45 -8.02
C LYS A 57 1.30 -1.62 -8.01
N ALA A 58 1.80 -2.85 -7.99
CA ALA A 58 3.22 -3.13 -8.17
C ALA A 58 3.71 -2.87 -9.60
N TRP A 59 2.80 -2.73 -10.57
CA TRP A 59 3.11 -2.42 -11.96
C TRP A 59 2.96 -0.95 -12.29
N LEU A 60 1.91 -0.31 -11.81
CA LEU A 60 1.54 1.05 -12.20
C LEU A 60 0.89 1.81 -11.04
N PRO A 61 1.04 3.15 -10.96
CA PRO A 61 0.58 3.96 -9.84
C PRO A 61 -0.91 4.32 -9.92
N VAL A 62 -1.76 3.43 -10.43
CA VAL A 62 -3.22 3.58 -10.42
C VAL A 62 -3.76 2.93 -9.16
N THR A 63 -4.12 3.73 -8.16
CA THR A 63 -4.45 3.26 -6.81
C THR A 63 -5.91 3.46 -6.39
N ASP A 64 -6.67 4.21 -7.18
CA ASP A 64 -8.03 4.67 -6.88
C ASP A 64 -9.08 4.26 -7.93
N ASN A 65 -8.67 3.52 -8.99
CA ASN A 65 -9.56 3.12 -10.06
C ASN A 65 -9.90 1.61 -9.99
N PRO A 66 -11.11 1.23 -9.55
CA PRO A 66 -11.56 -0.17 -9.56
C PRO A 66 -11.82 -0.67 -10.99
N ASN A 67 -12.03 -1.99 -11.12
CA ASN A 67 -12.36 -2.67 -12.38
C ASN A 67 -11.33 -2.48 -13.51
N CYS A 68 -10.10 -2.12 -13.21
CA CYS A 68 -9.00 -2.18 -14.15
C CYS A 68 -8.38 -3.58 -14.19
N TRP A 69 -7.87 -3.98 -15.36
CA TRP A 69 -7.27 -5.29 -15.58
C TRP A 69 -5.90 -5.14 -16.23
N LEU A 70 -4.95 -5.89 -15.75
CA LEU A 70 -3.60 -5.92 -16.30
C LEU A 70 -3.28 -7.34 -16.78
N ILE A 71 -2.89 -7.47 -18.04
CA ILE A 71 -2.50 -8.73 -18.67
C ILE A 71 -1.00 -8.69 -18.93
N VAL A 72 -0.28 -9.67 -18.39
CA VAL A 72 1.18 -9.77 -18.50
C VAL A 72 1.60 -11.20 -18.85
N ASN A 73 2.52 -11.35 -19.81
CA ASN A 73 3.06 -12.65 -20.23
C ASN A 73 4.60 -12.75 -20.09
N GLY A 74 5.22 -11.72 -19.51
CA GLY A 74 6.67 -11.70 -19.27
C GLY A 74 7.53 -11.29 -20.46
N THR A 75 6.98 -11.09 -21.64
CA THR A 75 7.69 -10.78 -22.89
C THR A 75 7.13 -9.59 -23.63
N ASP A 76 5.83 -9.59 -23.89
CA ASP A 76 5.18 -8.52 -24.64
C ASP A 76 4.92 -7.31 -23.74
N LYS A 77 4.68 -6.16 -24.36
CA LYS A 77 4.27 -4.97 -23.65
C LYS A 77 2.98 -5.25 -22.85
N PRO A 78 2.93 -4.98 -21.53
CA PRO A 78 1.76 -5.26 -20.72
C PRO A 78 0.50 -4.57 -21.26
N LYS A 79 -0.62 -5.29 -21.31
CA LYS A 79 -1.91 -4.70 -21.69
C LYS A 79 -2.66 -4.26 -20.46
N LEU A 80 -3.02 -2.96 -20.41
CA LEU A 80 -3.87 -2.39 -19.37
C LEU A 80 -5.27 -2.13 -19.93
N ILE A 81 -6.28 -2.78 -19.38
CA ILE A 81 -7.68 -2.42 -19.61
C ILE A 81 -8.06 -1.43 -18.51
N PHE A 82 -8.17 -0.17 -18.88
CA PHE A 82 -8.43 0.92 -17.95
C PHE A 82 -9.92 1.24 -17.90
N TYR A 83 -10.54 1.02 -16.73
CA TYR A 83 -11.95 1.27 -16.53
C TYR A 83 -12.25 2.77 -16.46
N ARG A 84 -13.06 3.25 -17.39
CA ARG A 84 -13.43 4.66 -17.54
C ARG A 84 -14.93 4.81 -17.78
N PRO A 85 -15.76 4.51 -16.75
CA PRO A 85 -17.20 4.57 -16.88
C PRO A 85 -17.67 5.99 -17.16
N LYS A 86 -18.70 6.11 -18.00
CA LYS A 86 -19.41 7.35 -18.24
C LYS A 86 -20.81 7.22 -17.72
N ASP A 87 -21.09 7.87 -16.61
CA ASP A 87 -22.43 7.95 -16.04
C ASP A 87 -22.78 9.38 -15.61
N PHE A 88 -23.99 9.55 -15.12
CA PHE A 88 -24.50 10.88 -14.73
C PHE A 88 -24.01 11.30 -13.34
N TRP A 89 -23.64 10.37 -12.48
CA TRP A 89 -23.41 10.60 -11.06
C TRP A 89 -21.96 10.83 -10.67
N HIS A 90 -21.01 10.26 -11.44
CA HIS A 90 -19.62 10.24 -11.07
C HIS A 90 -18.76 11.03 -12.04
N LYS A 91 -17.68 11.62 -11.51
CA LYS A 91 -16.64 12.17 -12.37
C LYS A 91 -16.05 11.03 -13.21
N VAL A 92 -16.08 11.19 -14.54
CA VAL A 92 -15.40 10.25 -15.44
C VAL A 92 -13.89 10.30 -15.14
N PRO A 93 -13.22 9.17 -14.89
CA PRO A 93 -11.77 9.16 -14.72
C PRO A 93 -11.06 9.79 -15.92
N ASP A 94 -10.02 10.56 -15.66
CA ASP A 94 -9.24 11.17 -16.73
C ASP A 94 -8.51 10.07 -17.52
N GLU A 95 -8.30 10.26 -18.80
CA GLU A 95 -7.49 9.35 -19.62
C GLU A 95 -6.05 9.34 -19.09
N PRO A 96 -5.42 8.15 -18.94
CA PRO A 96 -4.05 8.08 -18.47
C PRO A 96 -3.09 8.82 -19.41
N GLN A 97 -2.32 9.77 -18.88
CA GLN A 97 -1.36 10.58 -19.63
C GLN A 97 -0.07 10.85 -18.84
N ASP A 98 0.26 9.98 -17.90
CA ASP A 98 1.43 10.13 -17.03
C ASP A 98 2.65 9.34 -17.57
N PHE A 99 3.81 9.51 -16.96
CA PHE A 99 5.11 8.94 -17.35
C PHE A 99 5.10 7.41 -17.54
N TRP A 100 4.19 6.70 -16.90
CA TRP A 100 4.11 5.25 -16.95
C TRP A 100 3.34 4.73 -18.18
N THR A 101 2.54 5.55 -18.83
CA THR A 101 1.60 5.11 -19.90
C THR A 101 2.30 4.53 -21.12
N ASP A 102 3.49 5.02 -21.47
CA ASP A 102 4.27 4.53 -22.61
C ASP A 102 4.69 3.06 -22.47
N TYR A 103 4.62 2.51 -21.26
CA TYR A 103 5.02 1.13 -20.97
C TYR A 103 3.87 0.13 -21.04
N PHE A 104 2.66 0.57 -21.37
CA PHE A 104 1.45 -0.25 -21.44
C PHE A 104 0.71 -0.04 -22.76
N ASP A 105 0.13 -1.12 -23.29
CA ASP A 105 -0.90 -1.02 -24.30
C ASP A 105 -2.23 -0.79 -23.58
N ILE A 106 -2.74 0.45 -23.67
CA ILE A 106 -3.90 0.88 -22.88
C ILE A 106 -5.15 0.79 -23.73
N GLU A 107 -6.14 0.06 -23.22
CA GLU A 107 -7.47 -0.06 -23.79
C GLU A 107 -8.52 0.45 -22.80
N LEU A 108 -9.42 1.31 -23.26
CA LEU A 108 -10.42 1.92 -22.39
C LEU A 108 -11.67 1.02 -22.30
N LEU A 109 -12.18 0.81 -21.10
CA LEU A 109 -13.38 0.04 -20.81
C LEU A 109 -14.44 0.96 -20.21
N GLU A 110 -15.57 1.17 -20.91
CA GLU A 110 -16.66 2.02 -20.40
C GLU A 110 -17.64 1.26 -19.52
N LYS A 111 -17.86 -0.03 -19.79
CA LYS A 111 -18.79 -0.87 -19.02
C LYS A 111 -18.10 -2.14 -18.52
N ALA A 112 -18.13 -2.34 -17.21
CA ALA A 112 -17.41 -3.46 -16.57
C ALA A 112 -17.81 -4.85 -17.12
N ASN A 113 -19.03 -5.04 -17.58
CA ASN A 113 -19.51 -6.30 -18.17
C ASN A 113 -19.02 -6.55 -19.61
N GLU A 114 -18.41 -5.57 -20.27
CA GLU A 114 -17.83 -5.72 -21.60
C GLU A 114 -16.36 -6.17 -21.56
N VAL A 115 -15.78 -6.36 -20.37
CA VAL A 115 -14.37 -6.74 -20.20
C VAL A 115 -14.02 -8.08 -20.85
N GLU A 116 -14.95 -9.01 -20.96
CA GLU A 116 -14.72 -10.32 -21.56
C GLU A 116 -14.24 -10.23 -23.01
N GLU A 117 -14.71 -9.23 -23.76
CA GLU A 117 -14.30 -8.99 -25.15
C GLU A 117 -12.83 -8.54 -25.28
N LEU A 118 -12.27 -7.99 -24.20
CA LEU A 118 -10.91 -7.45 -24.12
C LEU A 118 -9.90 -8.43 -23.52
N LEU A 119 -10.40 -9.45 -22.81
CA LEU A 119 -9.60 -10.51 -22.20
C LEU A 119 -9.24 -11.59 -23.23
N PRO A 120 -8.16 -12.38 -23.00
CA PRO A 120 -7.84 -13.53 -23.84
C PRO A 120 -9.03 -14.51 -23.91
N TYR A 121 -9.32 -15.03 -25.12
CA TYR A 121 -10.42 -15.96 -25.33
C TYR A 121 -10.14 -17.31 -24.65
N ASP A 122 -8.96 -17.89 -24.89
CA ASP A 122 -8.52 -19.11 -24.23
C ASP A 122 -7.85 -18.77 -22.88
N LYS A 123 -8.38 -19.33 -21.80
CA LYS A 123 -7.96 -19.06 -20.43
C LYS A 123 -7.41 -20.28 -19.69
N ASP A 124 -7.29 -21.44 -20.37
CA ASP A 124 -6.86 -22.70 -19.74
C ASP A 124 -5.50 -22.58 -19.04
N ARG A 125 -4.61 -21.79 -19.63
CA ARG A 125 -3.25 -21.56 -19.13
C ARG A 125 -3.03 -20.11 -18.65
N ILE A 126 -4.08 -19.44 -18.22
CA ILE A 126 -4.03 -18.08 -17.71
C ILE A 126 -4.45 -18.08 -16.25
N ALA A 127 -3.59 -17.52 -15.38
CA ALA A 127 -3.92 -17.35 -13.98
C ALA A 127 -4.54 -15.98 -13.71
N TYR A 128 -5.71 -15.98 -13.09
CA TYR A 128 -6.32 -14.79 -12.52
C TYR A 128 -5.75 -14.49 -11.12
N LEU A 129 -5.38 -13.25 -10.86
CA LEU A 129 -4.90 -12.77 -9.56
C LEU A 129 -5.77 -11.61 -9.06
N GLY A 130 -6.59 -11.85 -8.05
CA GLY A 130 -7.47 -10.82 -7.47
C GLY A 130 -8.48 -11.36 -6.47
N GLU A 131 -9.22 -10.45 -5.85
CA GLU A 131 -10.18 -10.76 -4.80
C GLU A 131 -11.55 -11.24 -5.34
N GLN A 132 -11.86 -10.96 -6.62
CA GLN A 132 -13.19 -11.14 -7.19
C GLN A 132 -13.35 -12.54 -7.77
N LEU A 133 -13.41 -13.57 -6.91
CA LEU A 133 -13.38 -14.97 -7.31
C LEU A 133 -14.60 -15.37 -8.17
N GLU A 134 -15.78 -14.86 -7.85
CA GLU A 134 -16.99 -15.17 -8.60
C GLU A 134 -16.98 -14.52 -10.00
N VAL A 135 -16.40 -13.33 -10.11
CA VAL A 135 -16.18 -12.67 -11.41
C VAL A 135 -15.21 -13.49 -12.26
N ALA A 136 -14.10 -13.92 -11.65
CA ALA A 136 -13.12 -14.76 -12.33
C ALA A 136 -13.72 -16.07 -12.86
N LYS A 137 -14.50 -16.76 -12.04
CA LYS A 137 -15.23 -17.99 -12.43
C LYS A 137 -16.21 -17.72 -13.57
N ALA A 138 -17.01 -16.66 -13.47
CA ALA A 138 -17.98 -16.28 -14.49
C ALA A 138 -17.31 -15.96 -15.83
N LEU A 139 -16.10 -15.41 -15.81
CA LEU A 139 -15.27 -15.14 -16.99
C LEU A 139 -14.52 -16.37 -17.51
N GLY A 140 -14.69 -17.55 -16.89
CA GLY A 140 -14.11 -18.81 -17.33
C GLY A 140 -12.64 -19.05 -16.93
N PHE A 141 -12.12 -18.34 -15.92
CA PHE A 141 -10.79 -18.66 -15.39
C PHE A 141 -10.85 -19.93 -14.51
N GLU A 142 -9.98 -20.89 -14.81
CA GLU A 142 -9.80 -22.10 -13.98
C GLU A 142 -8.67 -21.92 -12.96
N GLN A 143 -7.60 -21.24 -13.35
CA GLN A 143 -6.45 -20.94 -12.50
C GLN A 143 -6.70 -19.64 -11.71
N ILE A 144 -7.34 -19.74 -10.55
CA ILE A 144 -7.68 -18.57 -9.73
C ILE A 144 -6.77 -18.50 -8.52
N ASN A 145 -5.96 -17.45 -8.42
CA ASN A 145 -5.01 -17.23 -7.32
C ASN A 145 -4.12 -18.46 -7.02
N PRO A 146 -3.47 -19.08 -8.01
CA PRO A 146 -2.66 -20.27 -7.75
C PRO A 146 -1.56 -19.96 -6.73
N GLU A 147 -1.53 -20.75 -5.66
CA GLU A 147 -0.63 -20.53 -4.51
C GLU A 147 0.86 -20.47 -4.92
N PRO A 148 1.39 -21.31 -5.84
CA PRO A 148 2.78 -21.21 -6.28
C PRO A 148 3.10 -19.86 -6.93
N VAL A 149 2.17 -19.30 -7.71
CA VAL A 149 2.31 -17.97 -8.35
C VAL A 149 2.32 -16.87 -7.29
N LEU A 150 1.36 -16.89 -6.37
CA LEU A 150 1.29 -15.91 -5.28
C LEU A 150 2.54 -15.93 -4.41
N ASN A 151 2.99 -17.11 -3.99
CA ASN A 151 4.18 -17.26 -3.15
C ASN A 151 5.44 -16.77 -3.85
N PHE A 152 5.60 -17.03 -5.14
CA PHE A 152 6.73 -16.54 -5.93
C PHE A 152 6.70 -14.99 -6.01
N LEU A 153 5.58 -14.40 -6.39
CA LEU A 153 5.45 -12.95 -6.50
C LEU A 153 5.65 -12.27 -5.14
N HIS A 154 5.09 -12.83 -4.06
CA HIS A 154 5.29 -12.29 -2.70
C HIS A 154 6.74 -12.33 -2.26
N PHE A 155 7.45 -13.43 -2.53
CA PHE A 155 8.87 -13.54 -2.20
C PHE A 155 9.71 -12.49 -2.93
N TYR A 156 9.53 -12.36 -4.25
CA TYR A 156 10.32 -11.43 -5.04
C TYR A 156 9.98 -9.96 -4.81
N ARG A 157 8.79 -9.64 -4.32
CA ARG A 157 8.46 -8.27 -3.87
C ARG A 157 9.31 -7.79 -2.69
N ALA A 158 9.98 -8.69 -1.98
CA ALA A 158 10.94 -8.30 -0.95
C ALA A 158 12.15 -7.55 -1.53
N TYR A 159 12.51 -7.84 -2.78
CA TYR A 159 13.60 -7.17 -3.51
C TYR A 159 13.05 -5.97 -4.28
N LYS A 160 13.29 -4.77 -3.75
CA LYS A 160 12.77 -3.52 -4.33
C LYS A 160 13.64 -3.03 -5.48
N THR A 161 13.00 -2.70 -6.60
CA THR A 161 13.65 -1.99 -7.71
C THR A 161 14.01 -0.55 -7.32
N ASP A 162 14.82 0.13 -8.12
CA ASP A 162 15.19 1.52 -7.84
C ASP A 162 13.97 2.46 -7.90
N TYR A 163 13.00 2.21 -8.79
CA TYR A 163 11.72 2.92 -8.82
C TYR A 163 10.96 2.74 -7.49
N GLU A 164 10.80 1.52 -7.02
CA GLU A 164 10.14 1.21 -5.74
C GLU A 164 10.83 1.89 -4.57
N GLN A 165 12.16 1.93 -4.55
CA GLN A 165 12.93 2.62 -3.52
C GLN A 165 12.69 4.14 -3.52
N VAL A 166 12.55 4.77 -4.71
CA VAL A 166 12.20 6.20 -4.80
C VAL A 166 10.80 6.43 -4.22
N CYS A 167 9.81 5.59 -4.58
CA CYS A 167 8.46 5.69 -4.03
C CYS A 167 8.44 5.51 -2.50
N LEU A 168 9.16 4.51 -1.98
CA LEU A 168 9.28 4.27 -0.53
C LEU A 168 9.92 5.44 0.20
N ARG A 169 10.97 6.05 -0.37
CA ARG A 169 11.61 7.24 0.23
C ARG A 169 10.66 8.42 0.29
N GLU A 170 9.86 8.64 -0.77
CA GLU A 170 8.89 9.72 -0.79
C GLU A 170 7.74 9.48 0.19
N ALA A 171 7.21 8.26 0.28
CA ALA A 171 6.23 7.88 1.29
C ALA A 171 6.75 8.13 2.71
N ASN A 172 8.02 7.78 2.98
CA ASN A 172 8.67 8.06 4.27
C ASN A 172 8.85 9.56 4.53
N ARG A 173 9.21 10.35 3.51
CA ARG A 173 9.32 11.81 3.64
C ARG A 173 7.98 12.44 4.05
N LEU A 174 6.89 12.01 3.42
CA LEU A 174 5.53 12.44 3.77
C LEU A 174 5.17 12.02 5.20
N ALA A 175 5.39 10.75 5.54
CA ALA A 175 5.11 10.24 6.89
C ALA A 175 5.89 11.00 7.98
N VAL A 176 7.16 11.33 7.74
CA VAL A 176 7.97 12.13 8.68
C VAL A 176 7.38 13.53 8.89
N ALA A 177 6.83 14.17 7.86
CA ALA A 177 6.14 15.45 8.02
C ALA A 177 4.89 15.29 8.92
N GLY A 178 4.08 14.24 8.69
CA GLY A 178 2.94 13.91 9.54
C GLY A 178 3.33 13.64 11.00
N HIS A 179 4.37 12.84 11.24
CA HIS A 179 4.88 12.55 12.58
C HIS A 179 5.37 13.80 13.32
N ARG A 180 6.02 14.73 12.62
CA ARG A 180 6.42 16.01 13.20
C ARG A 180 5.24 16.87 13.61
N ALA A 181 4.20 16.94 12.78
CA ALA A 181 2.97 17.67 13.08
C ALA A 181 2.22 17.03 14.26
N ALA A 182 2.09 15.70 14.28
CA ALA A 182 1.48 14.95 15.38
C ALA A 182 2.22 15.17 16.72
N LYS A 183 3.57 15.11 16.68
CA LYS A 183 4.40 15.41 17.85
C LYS A 183 4.16 16.82 18.37
N ALA A 184 4.14 17.82 17.49
CA ALA A 184 3.90 19.21 17.87
C ALA A 184 2.49 19.38 18.49
N ALA A 185 1.46 18.76 17.92
CA ALA A 185 0.11 18.78 18.45
C ALA A 185 0.02 18.14 19.86
N PHE A 186 0.71 17.01 20.09
CA PHE A 186 0.79 16.39 21.42
C PHE A 186 1.36 17.35 22.47
N TYR A 187 2.49 17.99 22.20
CA TYR A 187 3.08 18.94 23.16
C TYR A 187 2.23 20.21 23.35
N ALA A 188 1.47 20.60 22.33
CA ALA A 188 0.51 21.69 22.41
C ALA A 188 -0.77 21.32 23.21
N GLY A 189 -0.97 20.05 23.55
CA GLY A 189 -2.07 19.61 24.38
C GLY A 189 -3.30 19.14 23.63
N ALA A 190 -3.16 18.75 22.39
CA ALA A 190 -4.24 18.24 21.56
C ALA A 190 -4.81 16.91 22.07
N SER A 191 -6.04 16.60 21.68
CA SER A 191 -6.67 15.28 21.82
C SER A 191 -6.09 14.29 20.80
N GLU A 192 -6.35 12.99 20.98
CA GLU A 192 -5.96 11.97 19.98
C GLU A 192 -6.57 12.28 18.61
N PHE A 193 -7.82 12.72 18.58
CA PHE A 193 -8.50 13.11 17.35
C PHE A 193 -7.80 14.31 16.66
N ASP A 194 -7.47 15.35 17.40
CA ASP A 194 -6.79 16.53 16.82
C ASP A 194 -5.37 16.19 16.34
N ILE A 195 -4.67 15.28 17.03
CA ILE A 195 -3.36 14.76 16.59
C ILE A 195 -3.50 13.99 15.29
N GLN A 196 -4.54 13.13 15.15
CA GLN A 196 -4.83 12.42 13.90
C GLN A 196 -5.05 13.41 12.74
N ILE A 197 -5.87 14.45 12.97
CA ILE A 197 -6.13 15.48 11.94
C ILE A 197 -4.84 16.22 11.57
N ALA A 198 -3.99 16.56 12.54
CA ALA A 198 -2.70 17.20 12.28
C ALA A 198 -1.78 16.34 11.42
N PHE A 199 -1.77 15.01 11.65
CA PHE A 199 -1.03 14.06 10.82
C PHE A 199 -1.56 14.05 9.38
N LEU A 200 -2.85 13.84 9.19
CA LEU A 200 -3.49 13.77 7.86
C LEU A 200 -3.28 15.06 7.06
N GLN A 201 -3.45 16.22 7.71
CA GLN A 201 -3.22 17.52 7.09
C GLN A 201 -1.79 17.68 6.62
N ALA A 202 -0.80 17.31 7.45
CA ALA A 202 0.62 17.45 7.13
C ALA A 202 1.11 16.48 6.05
N THR A 203 0.45 15.33 5.89
CA THR A 203 0.73 14.37 4.83
C THR A 203 -0.08 14.62 3.56
N SER A 204 -1.09 15.51 3.61
CA SER A 204 -2.08 15.75 2.56
C SER A 204 -2.82 14.47 2.15
N HIS A 205 -3.15 13.62 3.12
CA HIS A 205 -3.93 12.40 2.91
C HIS A 205 -5.32 12.51 3.52
N CYS A 206 -6.30 11.94 2.84
CA CYS A 206 -7.55 11.54 3.46
C CYS A 206 -7.36 10.23 4.23
N GLU A 207 -8.28 9.90 5.13
CA GLU A 207 -8.21 8.67 5.94
C GLU A 207 -8.25 7.39 5.08
N SER A 208 -8.92 7.44 3.93
CA SER A 208 -8.95 6.35 2.96
C SER A 208 -7.63 6.15 2.18
N GLU A 209 -6.75 7.15 2.14
CA GLU A 209 -5.51 7.15 1.36
C GLU A 209 -4.29 6.69 2.16
N VAL A 210 -4.36 6.75 3.50
CA VAL A 210 -3.29 6.20 4.33
C VAL A 210 -3.16 4.69 4.14
N PRO A 211 -1.94 4.13 4.24
CA PRO A 211 -1.71 2.71 3.95
C PRO A 211 -2.42 1.76 4.92
N TYR A 212 -2.65 2.18 6.15
CA TYR A 212 -3.37 1.46 7.21
C TYR A 212 -3.99 2.45 8.19
N GLY A 213 -4.94 2.00 9.00
CA GLY A 213 -5.54 2.83 10.04
C GLY A 213 -4.51 3.27 11.07
N ASN A 214 -4.31 4.58 11.21
CA ASN A 214 -3.33 5.12 12.15
C ASN A 214 -3.69 4.76 13.59
N ILE A 215 -2.68 4.53 14.42
CA ILE A 215 -2.79 4.44 15.87
C ILE A 215 -2.24 5.74 16.46
N VAL A 216 -3.08 6.46 17.15
CA VAL A 216 -2.76 7.70 17.88
C VAL A 216 -3.24 7.51 19.31
N ALA A 217 -2.35 7.24 20.23
CA ALA A 217 -2.71 6.80 21.57
C ALA A 217 -2.02 7.63 22.65
N LEU A 218 -2.80 8.21 23.55
CA LEU A 218 -2.31 8.95 24.69
C LEU A 218 -2.35 8.09 25.97
N ASN A 219 -1.32 8.19 26.79
CA ASN A 219 -1.23 7.58 28.11
C ASN A 219 -1.52 6.07 28.09
N ARG A 220 -2.53 5.60 28.86
CA ARG A 220 -2.89 4.19 28.98
C ARG A 220 -3.35 3.54 27.66
N ASN A 221 -3.89 4.34 26.73
CA ASN A 221 -4.35 3.84 25.46
C ASN A 221 -3.19 3.27 24.62
N ALA A 222 -1.97 3.78 24.83
CA ALA A 222 -0.75 3.28 24.19
C ALA A 222 -0.38 1.82 24.57
N ALA A 223 -1.00 1.25 25.58
CA ALA A 223 -0.83 -0.18 25.95
C ALA A 223 -1.69 -1.13 25.10
N ILE A 224 -2.60 -0.59 24.28
CA ILE A 224 -3.46 -1.38 23.40
C ILE A 224 -2.84 -1.42 22.01
N LEU A 225 -2.34 -2.60 21.57
CA LEU A 225 -1.56 -2.73 20.33
C LEU A 225 -2.32 -2.31 19.07
N HIS A 226 -3.61 -2.58 18.97
CA HIS A 226 -4.45 -2.18 17.84
C HIS A 226 -5.49 -1.14 18.28
N TYR A 227 -5.01 -0.06 18.90
CA TYR A 227 -5.86 1.04 19.32
C TYR A 227 -6.22 1.91 18.11
N GLN A 228 -7.46 1.78 17.63
CA GLN A 228 -7.98 2.53 16.47
C GLN A 228 -9.18 3.41 16.85
N HIS A 229 -9.15 3.95 18.07
CA HIS A 229 -10.09 4.95 18.56
C HIS A 229 -9.35 6.28 18.67
N PHE A 230 -10.09 7.38 18.60
CA PHE A 230 -9.52 8.70 18.76
C PHE A 230 -10.34 9.45 19.81
N GLU A 231 -9.85 9.50 21.04
CA GLU A 231 -10.43 10.28 22.11
C GLU A 231 -10.50 11.76 21.69
N ARG A 232 -11.70 12.35 21.82
CA ARG A 232 -11.94 13.74 21.40
C ARG A 232 -11.65 14.74 22.50
N LEU A 233 -11.53 14.30 23.75
CA LEU A 233 -11.21 15.14 24.89
C LEU A 233 -9.70 15.08 25.16
N ALA A 234 -9.07 16.24 25.11
CA ALA A 234 -7.67 16.37 25.46
C ALA A 234 -7.45 16.12 26.96
N PRO A 235 -6.41 15.35 27.37
CA PRO A 235 -6.09 15.22 28.78
C PRO A 235 -5.63 16.56 29.36
N LYS A 236 -5.99 16.83 30.62
CA LYS A 236 -5.43 17.98 31.33
C LYS A 236 -3.91 17.88 31.37
N GLU A 237 -3.21 18.99 31.40
CA GLU A 237 -1.73 19.03 31.38
C GLU A 237 -1.12 18.15 32.48
N THR A 238 -1.69 18.16 33.69
CA THR A 238 -1.23 17.32 34.81
C THR A 238 -1.36 15.83 34.59
N HIS A 239 -2.19 15.39 33.63
CA HIS A 239 -2.45 14.00 33.25
C HIS A 239 -1.91 13.67 31.86
N ARG A 240 -1.05 14.51 31.30
CA ARG A 240 -0.39 14.26 30.04
C ARG A 240 0.98 13.62 30.31
N HIS A 241 1.13 12.36 29.92
CA HIS A 241 2.33 11.57 30.23
C HIS A 241 3.05 11.10 28.99
N SER A 242 2.35 10.41 28.10
CA SER A 242 2.96 9.75 26.95
C SER A 242 2.07 9.82 25.70
N PHE A 243 2.71 9.68 24.55
CA PHE A 243 2.09 9.63 23.24
C PHE A 243 2.76 8.55 22.40
N LEU A 244 1.99 7.61 21.90
CA LEU A 244 2.40 6.64 20.90
C LEU A 244 1.67 6.95 19.59
N ILE A 245 2.39 6.97 18.51
CA ILE A 245 1.85 7.05 17.16
C ILE A 245 2.44 5.95 16.29
N ASP A 246 1.57 5.16 15.64
CA ASP A 246 1.90 4.28 14.54
C ASP A 246 1.10 4.72 13.33
N ALA A 247 1.76 5.39 12.41
CA ALA A 247 1.10 6.03 11.28
C ALA A 247 2.00 6.06 10.06
N GLY A 248 1.38 5.97 8.88
CA GLY A 248 2.07 5.93 7.61
C GLY A 248 1.48 6.85 6.56
N ALA A 249 2.22 7.03 5.49
CA ALA A 249 1.79 7.74 4.29
C ALA A 249 1.99 6.85 3.06
N SER A 250 1.25 7.13 2.00
CA SER A 250 1.34 6.44 0.72
C SER A 250 1.92 7.34 -0.36
N PHE A 251 2.68 6.76 -1.29
CA PHE A 251 3.10 7.43 -2.52
C PHE A 251 3.17 6.42 -3.66
N ASN A 252 2.43 6.65 -4.74
CA ASN A 252 2.33 5.74 -5.90
C ASN A 252 2.06 4.27 -5.52
N GLY A 253 1.22 4.05 -4.49
CA GLY A 253 0.89 2.70 -4.02
C GLY A 253 1.90 2.09 -3.03
N TYR A 254 3.02 2.73 -2.76
CA TYR A 254 4.03 2.30 -1.77
C TYR A 254 3.80 2.98 -0.44
N ALA A 255 4.01 2.25 0.64
CA ALA A 255 3.68 2.65 1.99
C ALA A 255 4.92 2.92 2.85
N ALA A 256 4.86 3.97 3.66
CA ALA A 256 5.67 4.10 4.86
C ALA A 256 4.89 3.60 6.08
N GLY A 257 5.58 3.04 7.06
CA GLY A 257 5.03 2.68 8.37
C GLY A 257 6.03 3.05 9.44
N ILE A 258 5.69 3.98 10.32
CA ILE A 258 6.58 4.51 11.35
C ILE A 258 5.87 4.50 12.69
N THR A 259 6.49 3.86 13.69
CA THR A 259 6.02 3.91 15.07
C THR A 259 6.97 4.73 15.93
N ARG A 260 6.44 5.64 16.74
CA ARG A 260 7.22 6.46 17.68
C ARG A 260 6.46 6.64 18.99
N THR A 261 7.24 6.69 20.08
CA THR A 261 6.73 7.00 21.42
C THR A 261 7.42 8.25 21.96
N TYR A 262 6.65 9.10 22.64
CA TYR A 262 7.11 10.34 23.22
C TYR A 262 6.68 10.44 24.68
N SER A 263 7.55 10.95 25.56
CA SER A 263 7.21 11.37 26.90
C SER A 263 6.90 12.87 26.91
N TYR A 264 5.90 13.28 27.69
CA TYR A 264 5.59 14.70 27.90
C TYR A 264 6.62 15.38 28.83
N LYS A 265 7.17 14.62 29.77
CA LYS A 265 8.18 15.09 30.75
C LYS A 265 9.50 14.39 30.54
N THR A 266 10.58 15.04 31.01
CA THR A 266 11.89 14.41 31.11
C THR A 266 11.98 13.64 32.44
N ASP A 267 11.52 12.40 32.45
CA ASP A 267 11.41 11.51 33.59
C ASP A 267 11.97 10.11 33.30
N GLU A 268 11.76 9.14 34.17
CA GLU A 268 12.19 7.75 33.98
C GLU A 268 11.61 7.14 32.70
N PHE A 269 10.41 7.52 32.31
CA PHE A 269 9.81 7.04 31.06
C PHE A 269 10.52 7.57 29.82
N ALA A 270 10.97 8.83 29.86
CA ALA A 270 11.80 9.38 28.79
C ALA A 270 13.16 8.64 28.68
N GLN A 271 13.78 8.28 29.82
CA GLN A 271 15.02 7.51 29.84
C GLN A 271 14.80 6.09 29.27
N LEU A 272 13.66 5.47 29.55
CA LEU A 272 13.30 4.16 28.98
C LEU A 272 13.14 4.24 27.44
N ILE A 273 12.52 5.32 26.93
CA ILE A 273 12.39 5.55 25.47
C ILE A 273 13.78 5.68 24.84
N ASP A 274 14.72 6.41 25.47
CA ASP A 274 16.07 6.59 24.97
C ASP A 274 16.85 5.26 24.97
N ALA A 275 16.68 4.44 26.02
CA ALA A 275 17.29 3.11 26.09
C ALA A 275 16.75 2.19 24.97
N MET A 276 15.44 2.17 24.72
CA MET A 276 14.82 1.43 23.63
C MET A 276 15.32 1.90 22.26
N ASN A 277 15.46 3.21 22.07
CA ASN A 277 16.01 3.76 20.83
C ASN A 277 17.45 3.33 20.58
N THR A 278 18.28 3.34 21.63
CA THR A 278 19.67 2.87 21.55
C THR A 278 19.73 1.39 21.17
N MET A 279 18.95 0.55 21.85
CA MET A 279 18.86 -0.89 21.56
C MET A 279 18.42 -1.14 20.10
N GLN A 280 17.40 -0.44 19.61
CA GLN A 280 16.93 -0.58 18.22
C GLN A 280 18.02 -0.21 17.21
N ILE A 281 18.76 0.86 17.45
CA ILE A 281 19.88 1.29 16.59
C ILE A 281 20.98 0.24 16.58
N ASP A 282 21.36 -0.28 17.73
CA ASP A 282 22.42 -1.29 17.88
C ASP A 282 22.04 -2.60 17.17
N LEU A 283 20.79 -3.06 17.31
CA LEU A 283 20.28 -4.22 16.59
C LEU A 283 20.31 -4.00 15.07
N GLY A 284 19.85 -2.81 14.61
CA GLY A 284 19.88 -2.46 13.20
C GLY A 284 21.29 -2.43 12.61
N ASN A 285 22.25 -1.87 13.34
CA ASN A 285 23.65 -1.84 12.95
C ASN A 285 24.33 -3.23 12.96
N GLY A 286 23.79 -4.15 13.75
CA GLY A 286 24.24 -5.55 13.81
C GLY A 286 23.79 -6.41 12.63
N LEU A 287 22.81 -5.95 11.82
CA LEU A 287 22.27 -6.74 10.71
C LEU A 287 23.29 -6.96 9.59
N LYS A 288 23.48 -8.22 9.22
CA LYS A 288 24.39 -8.66 8.13
C LYS A 288 23.77 -9.82 7.38
N PRO A 289 24.11 -10.02 6.09
CA PRO A 289 23.72 -11.24 5.39
C PRO A 289 24.13 -12.49 6.13
N GLY A 290 23.22 -13.47 6.27
CA GLY A 290 23.46 -14.72 6.96
C GLY A 290 23.10 -14.75 8.46
N ILE A 291 22.66 -13.64 9.05
CA ILE A 291 22.11 -13.64 10.42
C ILE A 291 20.77 -14.36 10.44
N ASN A 292 20.60 -15.24 11.43
CA ASN A 292 19.34 -15.88 11.70
C ASN A 292 18.40 -14.88 12.43
N TYR A 293 17.16 -14.75 11.94
CA TYR A 293 16.17 -13.84 12.55
C TYR A 293 15.83 -14.23 14.01
N GLY A 294 15.84 -15.54 14.34
CA GLY A 294 15.64 -16.02 15.69
C GLY A 294 16.71 -15.53 16.67
N ASP A 295 17.99 -15.48 16.23
CA ASP A 295 19.08 -14.97 17.05
C ASP A 295 18.93 -13.46 17.31
N LEU A 296 18.43 -12.72 16.33
CA LEU A 296 18.14 -11.30 16.48
C LEU A 296 17.03 -11.07 17.52
N HIS A 297 15.98 -11.89 17.49
CA HIS A 297 14.90 -11.84 18.49
C HIS A 297 15.41 -12.07 19.91
N LEU A 298 16.35 -12.99 20.10
CA LEU A 298 16.90 -13.29 21.42
C LEU A 298 17.87 -12.21 21.96
N GLN A 299 18.28 -11.26 21.11
CA GLN A 299 19.11 -10.11 21.51
C GLN A 299 18.28 -8.93 22.03
N CYS A 300 16.97 -8.91 21.76
CA CYS A 300 16.02 -7.90 22.26
C CYS A 300 15.59 -8.24 23.69
#